data_07f43a5c7071c225bcf253590182288f
#
_entry.id   07f43a5c7071c225bcf253590182288f
#
_cell.length_a   1.000
_cell.length_b   1.000
_cell.length_c   1.000
_cell.angle_alpha   90.00
_cell.angle_beta   90.00
_cell.angle_gamma   90.00
#
_symmetry.space_group_name_H-M   'P 1'
#
loop_
_entity.id
_entity.type
_entity.pdbx_description
1 polymer ?
#
loop_
_entity_poly.entity_id
_entity_poly.type
_entity_poly.pdbx_seq_one_letter_code
_entity_poly.pdbx_strand_id
1 'polypeptide(L)'
;MSSKLVEHIRRTENVGSKNVVNSLAFCLCLENHPDKLHLLAGVSISAVKLNIIDCDGFGILNYFEGRCREGKYKNKDCLYVQCADGQQKILLISGGAKDGDEKYIKGNTYGMAYVTEANECHPKFLKEVMDRTLSSSDRKIFHDLNPKPPAHWYYTDILMFHVKQQEKDSDYGYNYAHFNIFDNMSISNEQLKKVLATYDKNSIWYRRDILGLRIANAGILFPLIANDENRYLTDKPEYGYIVTGVDIGKNGSKHAFCTTQIAKTFRSIIVLRSDEVDCSSQDDTTGNKEGIGVKLLQLKKGFIKHIKYILQMYGRIDKIKVDSAEPTIIDFLQQAILDIGMHIPVEGSIKIPINDRIHLFGILLMQDRIHFIQNETKEIIKGLQEATQDEEAEDDRWLDDGTSDIDILDAFNYSVEEWNKQLVRI
;
A
#
# COMPACT_ATOMS: atom_id res chain seq x y z
N MET A 1 28.12 6.13 23.79
CA MET A 1 26.74 6.30 24.24
C MET A 1 26.75 6.81 25.68
N SER A 2 26.03 7.88 25.99
CA SER A 2 25.95 8.37 27.37
C SER A 2 25.18 7.37 28.24
N SER A 3 25.52 7.32 29.57
CA SER A 3 24.85 6.44 30.51
C SER A 3 23.31 6.62 30.53
N LYS A 4 22.83 7.83 30.28
CA LYS A 4 21.40 8.16 30.15
C LYS A 4 20.72 7.50 28.93
N LEU A 5 21.43 7.35 27.81
CA LEU A 5 20.91 6.64 26.64
C LEU A 5 20.67 5.16 26.95
N VAL A 6 21.63 4.53 27.63
CA VAL A 6 21.55 3.11 28.00
C VAL A 6 20.46 2.87 29.05
N GLU A 7 20.31 3.77 30.03
CA GLU A 7 19.27 3.64 31.05
C GLU A 7 17.86 3.85 30.53
N HIS A 8 17.69 4.78 29.57
CA HIS A 8 16.39 5.02 28.93
C HIS A 8 16.04 3.91 27.91
N ILE A 9 17.00 3.40 27.16
CA ILE A 9 16.82 2.19 26.33
C ILE A 9 16.43 0.99 27.19
N ARG A 10 17.03 0.79 28.36
CA ARG A 10 16.63 -0.28 29.31
C ARG A 10 15.21 -0.10 29.84
N ARG A 11 14.76 1.13 30.09
CA ARG A 11 13.36 1.41 30.49
C ARG A 11 12.35 1.22 29.37
N THR A 12 12.78 1.31 28.10
CA THR A 12 11.96 1.06 26.91
C THR A 12 12.12 -0.36 26.34
N GLU A 13 12.79 -1.26 27.08
CA GLU A 13 12.99 -2.67 26.68
C GLU A 13 11.68 -3.41 26.33
N ASN A 14 10.51 -2.87 26.72
CA ASN A 14 9.20 -3.43 26.41
C ASN A 14 8.52 -2.82 25.15
N VAL A 15 9.17 -1.89 24.45
CA VAL A 15 8.53 -1.16 23.34
C VAL A 15 9.47 -1.13 22.14
N GLY A 16 9.34 -2.11 21.27
CA GLY A 16 10.23 -2.30 20.13
C GLY A 16 9.66 -1.85 18.81
N SER A 17 9.22 -0.59 18.66
CA SER A 17 8.98 -0.05 17.35
C SER A 17 10.12 0.91 16.93
N LYS A 18 10.48 0.91 15.65
CA LYS A 18 11.46 1.85 15.06
C LYS A 18 11.15 3.31 15.40
N ASN A 19 9.86 3.67 15.48
CA ASN A 19 9.41 5.03 15.77
C ASN A 19 9.71 5.43 17.21
N VAL A 20 9.55 4.51 18.17
CA VAL A 20 9.86 4.76 19.58
C VAL A 20 11.36 4.98 19.78
N VAL A 21 12.19 4.15 19.16
CA VAL A 21 13.65 4.28 19.25
C VAL A 21 14.12 5.61 18.65
N ASN A 22 13.62 5.97 17.48
CA ASN A 22 13.93 7.23 16.82
C ASN A 22 13.40 8.44 17.61
N SER A 23 12.17 8.38 18.13
CA SER A 23 11.60 9.44 18.97
C SER A 23 12.43 9.67 20.21
N LEU A 24 12.85 8.60 20.89
CA LEU A 24 13.71 8.67 22.06
C LEU A 24 15.08 9.28 21.72
N ALA A 25 15.72 8.81 20.64
CA ALA A 25 17.01 9.33 20.20
C ALA A 25 16.92 10.82 19.83
N PHE A 26 15.84 11.23 19.15
CA PHE A 26 15.57 12.62 18.83
C PHE A 26 15.41 13.47 20.10
N CYS A 27 14.60 13.02 21.08
CA CYS A 27 14.39 13.73 22.34
C CYS A 27 15.68 13.92 23.15
N LEU A 28 16.51 12.87 23.23
CA LEU A 28 17.81 12.94 23.90
C LEU A 28 18.78 13.93 23.22
N CYS A 29 18.78 13.97 21.90
CA CYS A 29 19.55 14.97 21.17
C CYS A 29 19.00 16.37 21.37
N LEU A 30 17.67 16.53 21.42
CA LEU A 30 16.98 17.82 21.59
C LEU A 30 17.33 18.50 22.91
N GLU A 31 17.43 17.74 24.01
CA GLU A 31 17.76 18.28 25.34
C GLU A 31 19.05 19.14 25.36
N ASN A 32 20.02 18.78 24.56
CA ASN A 32 21.34 19.44 24.55
C ASN A 32 21.64 20.17 23.24
N HIS A 33 20.66 20.28 22.33
CA HIS A 33 20.90 20.88 21.03
C HIS A 33 21.04 22.41 21.14
N PRO A 34 22.04 23.05 20.45
CA PRO A 34 22.22 24.51 20.55
C PRO A 34 21.10 25.30 19.86
N ASP A 35 20.55 24.79 18.77
CA ASP A 35 19.51 25.50 18.00
C ASP A 35 18.17 25.46 18.70
N LYS A 36 17.32 26.49 18.42
CA LYS A 36 15.98 26.64 19.01
C LYS A 36 14.88 25.99 18.19
N LEU A 37 15.02 25.99 16.86
CA LEU A 37 13.96 25.55 15.94
C LEU A 37 14.33 24.22 15.29
N HIS A 38 13.39 23.26 15.33
CA HIS A 38 13.54 21.91 14.77
C HIS A 38 12.30 21.55 13.97
N LEU A 39 12.38 20.49 13.15
CA LEU A 39 11.31 20.04 12.28
C LEU A 39 10.86 18.61 12.62
N LEU A 40 9.57 18.41 12.74
CA LEU A 40 8.90 17.11 12.73
C LEU A 40 8.09 17.02 11.44
N ALA A 41 8.33 16.01 10.63
CA ALA A 41 7.65 15.87 9.35
C ALA A 41 7.26 14.40 9.05
N GLY A 42 6.41 14.23 8.06
CA GLY A 42 5.94 12.94 7.57
C GLY A 42 5.00 13.13 6.39
N VAL A 43 4.34 12.08 5.95
CA VAL A 43 3.38 12.16 4.83
C VAL A 43 2.24 13.15 5.11
N SER A 44 1.84 13.32 6.37
CA SER A 44 0.83 14.27 6.81
C SER A 44 1.07 14.71 8.24
N ILE A 45 0.45 15.82 8.65
CA ILE A 45 0.47 16.30 10.06
C ILE A 45 -0.12 15.21 10.99
N SER A 46 -1.14 14.48 10.55
CA SER A 46 -1.74 13.40 11.33
C SER A 46 -0.77 12.24 11.54
N ALA A 47 -0.01 11.85 10.50
CA ALA A 47 1.03 10.83 10.62
C ALA A 47 2.14 11.27 11.60
N VAL A 48 2.57 12.51 11.55
CA VAL A 48 3.55 13.06 12.52
C VAL A 48 3.02 12.97 13.96
N LYS A 49 1.73 13.35 14.16
CA LYS A 49 1.10 13.26 15.49
C LYS A 49 1.05 11.83 16.00
N LEU A 50 0.66 10.87 15.17
CA LEU A 50 0.56 9.46 15.54
C LEU A 50 1.94 8.81 15.75
N ASN A 51 2.86 9.01 14.80
CA ASN A 51 4.10 8.22 14.74
C ASN A 51 5.25 8.82 15.58
N ILE A 52 5.25 10.14 15.83
CA ILE A 52 6.34 10.83 16.52
C ILE A 52 5.87 11.46 17.83
N ILE A 53 4.75 12.19 17.80
CA ILE A 53 4.35 13.02 18.94
C ILE A 53 3.71 12.17 20.02
N ASP A 54 2.74 11.33 19.68
CA ASP A 54 2.09 10.38 20.58
C ASP A 54 2.85 9.04 20.64
N CYS A 55 3.08 8.44 19.49
CA CYS A 55 3.81 7.18 19.30
C CYS A 55 3.35 6.10 20.31
N ASP A 56 2.04 5.81 20.34
CA ASP A 56 1.41 4.86 21.28
C ASP A 56 1.74 5.15 22.76
N GLY A 57 1.85 6.42 23.13
CA GLY A 57 2.20 6.87 24.47
C GLY A 57 3.70 6.87 24.77
N PHE A 58 4.59 6.65 23.78
CA PHE A 58 6.06 6.63 23.95
C PHE A 58 6.76 7.73 23.13
N GLY A 59 6.00 8.68 22.59
CA GLY A 59 6.51 9.76 21.77
C GLY A 59 7.03 10.96 22.57
N ILE A 60 7.14 12.10 21.85
CA ILE A 60 7.66 13.36 22.38
C ILE A 60 6.86 13.84 23.59
N LEU A 61 5.52 13.70 23.57
CA LEU A 61 4.65 14.11 24.67
C LEU A 61 4.95 13.36 25.96
N ASN A 62 5.23 12.05 25.88
CA ASN A 62 5.57 11.25 27.03
C ASN A 62 6.97 11.58 27.57
N TYR A 63 7.96 11.70 26.67
CA TYR A 63 9.33 12.06 27.08
C TYR A 63 9.40 13.43 27.81
N PHE A 64 8.66 14.41 27.29
CA PHE A 64 8.60 15.77 27.85
C PHE A 64 7.31 16.02 28.63
N GLU A 65 6.81 15.01 29.34
CA GLU A 65 5.60 15.14 30.16
C GLU A 65 5.71 16.34 31.10
N GLY A 66 4.68 17.19 31.13
CA GLY A 66 4.65 18.44 31.88
C GLY A 66 5.56 19.57 31.36
N ARG A 67 6.40 19.28 30.35
CA ARG A 67 7.36 20.24 29.75
C ARG A 67 7.09 20.51 28.27
N CYS A 68 5.99 19.99 27.72
CA CYS A 68 5.62 20.12 26.30
C CYS A 68 4.19 20.66 26.16
N ARG A 69 3.97 21.54 25.19
CA ARG A 69 2.64 22.01 24.85
C ARG A 69 2.51 22.27 23.36
N GLU A 70 1.33 21.99 22.80
CA GLU A 70 0.97 22.38 21.44
C GLU A 70 0.82 23.91 21.32
N GLY A 71 1.07 24.45 20.12
CA GLY A 71 0.91 25.85 19.82
C GLY A 71 1.13 26.18 18.35
N LYS A 72 1.30 27.47 18.06
CA LYS A 72 1.61 27.94 16.72
C LYS A 72 2.87 28.81 16.72
N TYR A 73 3.73 28.59 15.75
CA TYR A 73 4.89 29.41 15.46
C TYR A 73 4.75 29.98 14.04
N LYS A 74 4.68 31.29 13.89
CA LYS A 74 4.44 31.97 12.60
C LYS A 74 3.22 31.37 11.85
N ASN A 75 2.11 31.19 12.55
CA ASN A 75 0.86 30.58 12.06
C ASN A 75 0.95 29.09 11.63
N LYS A 76 2.04 28.40 11.93
CA LYS A 76 2.25 26.98 11.65
C LYS A 76 2.16 26.16 12.93
N ASP A 77 1.62 24.96 12.86
CA ASP A 77 1.49 24.06 14.01
C ASP A 77 2.88 23.66 14.54
N CYS A 78 3.03 23.69 15.85
CA CYS A 78 4.28 23.35 16.50
C CYS A 78 4.07 22.81 17.92
N LEU A 79 5.11 22.19 18.47
CA LEU A 79 5.26 21.93 19.89
C LEU A 79 6.28 22.91 20.48
N TYR A 80 5.99 23.44 21.66
CA TYR A 80 6.95 24.11 22.53
C TYR A 80 7.42 23.14 23.59
N VAL A 81 8.71 22.90 23.64
CA VAL A 81 9.33 21.95 24.57
C VAL A 81 10.30 22.67 25.47
N GLN A 82 10.18 22.48 26.77
CA GLN A 82 11.11 22.97 27.76
C GLN A 82 12.17 21.90 28.06
N CYS A 83 13.42 22.17 27.69
CA CYS A 83 14.55 21.28 27.99
C CYS A 83 14.97 21.36 29.47
N ALA A 84 15.73 20.38 29.93
CA ALA A 84 16.19 20.31 31.31
C ALA A 84 17.11 21.48 31.74
N ASP A 85 17.81 22.07 30.78
CA ASP A 85 18.66 23.26 30.98
C ASP A 85 17.89 24.58 31.06
N GLY A 86 16.55 24.54 30.98
CA GLY A 86 15.67 25.71 30.97
C GLY A 86 15.46 26.36 29.62
N GLN A 87 16.07 25.88 28.54
CA GLN A 87 15.85 26.41 27.20
C GLN A 87 14.54 25.90 26.59
N GLN A 88 13.83 26.82 25.92
CA GLN A 88 12.64 26.43 25.15
C GLN A 88 13.00 26.15 23.70
N LYS A 89 12.64 24.95 23.21
CA LYS A 89 12.73 24.55 21.81
C LYS A 89 11.37 24.62 21.14
N ILE A 90 11.38 24.77 19.81
CA ILE A 90 10.20 24.83 18.96
C ILE A 90 10.32 23.71 17.92
N LEU A 91 9.36 22.80 17.91
CA LEU A 91 9.30 21.72 16.94
C LEU A 91 8.18 22.05 15.95
N LEU A 92 8.52 22.50 14.74
CA LEU A 92 7.56 22.79 13.68
C LEU A 92 7.02 21.45 13.13
N ILE A 93 5.71 21.38 12.87
CA ILE A 93 5.06 20.17 12.35
C ILE A 93 4.68 20.41 10.88
N SER A 94 5.00 19.45 9.99
CA SER A 94 4.71 19.55 8.55
C SER A 94 4.31 18.22 7.94
N GLY A 95 3.37 18.23 6.97
CA GLY A 95 3.21 17.20 5.98
C GLY A 95 4.18 17.39 4.82
N GLY A 96 4.46 16.35 4.04
CA GLY A 96 5.43 16.37 2.97
C GLY A 96 5.19 15.38 1.82
N ALA A 97 3.94 14.86 1.67
CA ALA A 97 3.65 13.87 0.63
C ALA A 97 3.45 14.46 -0.79
N LYS A 98 3.11 15.75 -0.90
CA LYS A 98 2.70 16.35 -2.17
C LYS A 98 3.79 17.27 -2.75
N ASP A 99 3.82 17.38 -4.08
CA ASP A 99 4.60 18.43 -4.74
C ASP A 99 4.12 19.83 -4.27
N GLY A 100 5.06 20.65 -3.84
CA GLY A 100 4.77 21.97 -3.28
C GLY A 100 4.74 22.04 -1.75
N ASP A 101 4.67 20.91 -1.03
CA ASP A 101 4.69 20.89 0.44
C ASP A 101 6.02 21.44 1.01
N GLU A 102 7.12 21.36 0.25
CA GLU A 102 8.41 21.95 0.62
C GLU A 102 8.33 23.46 0.88
N LYS A 103 7.35 24.15 0.28
CA LYS A 103 7.14 25.59 0.49
C LYS A 103 6.75 25.91 1.93
N TYR A 104 6.13 24.95 2.63
CA TYR A 104 5.72 25.15 4.01
C TYR A 104 6.92 25.25 4.97
N ILE A 105 8.01 24.55 4.68
CA ILE A 105 9.22 24.54 5.52
C ILE A 105 10.27 25.54 5.06
N LYS A 106 10.14 26.12 3.85
CA LYS A 106 11.03 27.18 3.34
C LYS A 106 11.03 28.43 4.22
N GLY A 107 12.15 29.13 4.22
CA GLY A 107 12.33 30.37 4.97
C GLY A 107 12.67 30.20 6.45
N ASN A 108 12.80 28.97 6.95
CA ASN A 108 13.36 28.68 8.26
C ASN A 108 14.64 27.84 8.12
N THR A 109 15.45 27.86 9.18
CA THR A 109 16.60 26.96 9.38
C THR A 109 16.29 26.11 10.60
N TYR A 110 16.57 24.82 10.50
CA TYR A 110 16.31 23.85 11.55
C TYR A 110 17.61 23.24 12.07
N GLY A 111 17.72 23.04 13.38
CA GLY A 111 18.84 22.36 13.98
C GLY A 111 18.82 20.87 13.68
N MET A 112 17.67 20.27 13.91
CA MET A 112 17.41 18.85 13.62
C MET A 112 16.08 18.70 12.86
N ALA A 113 15.96 17.57 12.17
CA ALA A 113 14.70 17.12 11.57
C ALA A 113 14.44 15.65 11.92
N TYR A 114 13.17 15.31 12.16
CA TYR A 114 12.71 13.92 12.19
C TYR A 114 11.57 13.77 11.18
N VAL A 115 11.76 12.87 10.20
CA VAL A 115 10.78 12.59 9.15
C VAL A 115 10.33 11.13 9.29
N THR A 116 9.07 10.93 9.68
CA THR A 116 8.45 9.60 9.72
C THR A 116 8.00 9.18 8.34
N GLU A 117 8.15 7.89 8.04
CA GLU A 117 7.82 7.32 6.73
C GLU A 117 8.47 8.13 5.59
N ALA A 118 9.76 8.44 5.73
CA ALA A 118 10.45 9.37 4.85
C ALA A 118 10.42 8.95 3.38
N ASN A 119 10.39 7.64 3.10
CA ASN A 119 10.29 7.12 1.75
C ASN A 119 8.90 7.25 1.11
N GLU A 120 7.87 7.67 1.86
CA GLU A 120 6.55 8.04 1.34
C GLU A 120 6.41 9.55 1.10
N CYS A 121 7.38 10.36 1.55
CA CYS A 121 7.40 11.79 1.32
C CYS A 121 7.85 12.13 -0.10
N HIS A 122 7.40 13.27 -0.61
CA HIS A 122 7.81 13.75 -1.93
C HIS A 122 9.33 14.06 -1.98
N PRO A 123 10.08 13.66 -3.03
CA PRO A 123 11.53 13.86 -3.13
C PRO A 123 11.98 15.30 -2.93
N LYS A 124 11.25 16.28 -3.49
CA LYS A 124 11.55 17.72 -3.32
C LYS A 124 11.41 18.17 -1.87
N PHE A 125 10.46 17.59 -1.12
CA PHE A 125 10.28 17.90 0.28
C PHE A 125 11.48 17.43 1.11
N LEU A 126 11.92 16.18 0.93
CA LEU A 126 13.09 15.65 1.63
C LEU A 126 14.37 16.41 1.28
N LYS A 127 14.55 16.79 0.02
CA LYS A 127 15.66 17.64 -0.37
C LYS A 127 15.65 18.97 0.39
N GLU A 128 14.49 19.62 0.50
CA GLU A 128 14.36 20.88 1.26
C GLU A 128 14.65 20.66 2.75
N VAL A 129 14.21 19.56 3.38
CA VAL A 129 14.57 19.20 4.76
C VAL A 129 16.07 19.16 4.96
N MET A 130 16.79 18.50 4.03
CA MET A 130 18.24 18.43 4.06
C MET A 130 18.89 19.81 3.91
N ASP A 131 18.41 20.63 2.97
CA ASP A 131 18.95 21.97 2.72
C ASP A 131 18.71 22.92 3.91
N ARG A 132 17.56 22.83 4.59
CA ARG A 132 17.20 23.68 5.74
C ARG A 132 17.92 23.29 7.03
N THR A 133 18.61 22.18 7.09
CA THR A 133 19.42 21.79 8.25
C THR A 133 20.91 22.02 8.07
N LEU A 134 21.38 22.44 6.87
CA LEU A 134 22.81 22.55 6.53
C LEU A 134 23.60 23.53 7.39
N SER A 135 22.99 24.60 7.87
CA SER A 135 23.67 25.63 8.65
C SER A 135 23.74 25.35 10.14
N SER A 136 23.16 24.23 10.61
CA SER A 136 23.28 23.83 12.02
C SER A 136 24.67 23.29 12.31
N SER A 137 25.25 23.72 13.42
CA SER A 137 26.56 23.24 13.89
C SER A 137 26.50 21.83 14.49
N ASP A 138 25.29 21.35 14.88
CA ASP A 138 25.05 20.01 15.42
C ASP A 138 23.90 19.33 14.67
N ARG A 139 24.00 19.34 13.34
CA ARG A 139 23.00 18.83 12.41
C ARG A 139 22.72 17.35 12.63
N LYS A 140 21.42 17.01 12.85
CA LYS A 140 20.96 15.62 12.92
C LYS A 140 19.65 15.46 12.17
N ILE A 141 19.55 14.42 11.35
CA ILE A 141 18.34 14.08 10.61
C ILE A 141 18.00 12.63 10.93
N PHE A 142 16.78 12.42 11.38
CA PHE A 142 16.22 11.12 11.70
C PHE A 142 15.17 10.76 10.65
N HIS A 143 15.30 9.59 10.06
CA HIS A 143 14.31 9.01 9.17
C HIS A 143 13.88 7.64 9.68
N ASP A 144 12.59 7.34 9.64
CA ASP A 144 12.12 5.97 9.65
C ASP A 144 11.49 5.63 8.31
N LEU A 145 11.55 4.35 7.96
CA LEU A 145 11.18 3.84 6.65
C LEU A 145 10.31 2.60 6.81
N ASN A 146 9.38 2.41 5.87
CA ASN A 146 8.77 1.12 5.62
C ASN A 146 9.51 0.43 4.47
N PRO A 147 9.65 -0.91 4.46
CA PRO A 147 10.29 -1.61 3.36
C PRO A 147 9.56 -1.35 2.04
N LYS A 148 10.32 -0.97 1.02
CA LYS A 148 9.89 -0.79 -0.37
C LYS A 148 10.76 -1.67 -1.27
N PRO A 149 10.42 -1.88 -2.55
CA PRO A 149 11.30 -2.52 -3.52
C PRO A 149 12.68 -1.87 -3.57
N PRO A 150 13.76 -2.62 -3.86
CA PRO A 150 15.13 -2.10 -3.88
C PRO A 150 15.37 -0.95 -4.86
N ALA A 151 14.61 -0.90 -5.96
CA ALA A 151 14.70 0.16 -6.96
C ALA A 151 14.06 1.48 -6.54
N HIS A 152 13.38 1.53 -5.39
CA HIS A 152 12.72 2.74 -4.91
C HIS A 152 13.70 3.90 -4.78
N TRP A 153 13.33 5.08 -5.31
CA TRP A 153 14.16 6.29 -5.39
C TRP A 153 14.85 6.67 -4.07
N TYR A 154 14.18 6.47 -2.93
CA TYR A 154 14.76 6.78 -1.62
C TYR A 154 16.04 5.97 -1.36
N TYR A 155 16.05 4.70 -1.77
CA TYR A 155 17.22 3.83 -1.58
C TYR A 155 18.33 4.15 -2.55
N THR A 156 18.00 4.43 -3.83
CA THR A 156 19.00 4.71 -4.87
C THR A 156 19.64 6.09 -4.70
N ASP A 157 18.84 7.10 -4.38
CA ASP A 157 19.29 8.49 -4.40
C ASP A 157 19.71 8.99 -3.01
N ILE A 158 18.94 8.67 -1.95
CA ILE A 158 19.24 9.18 -0.60
C ILE A 158 20.09 8.19 0.18
N LEU A 159 19.61 6.98 0.38
CA LEU A 159 20.30 6.02 1.26
C LEU A 159 21.69 5.65 0.72
N MET A 160 21.77 5.26 -0.56
CA MET A 160 23.06 4.91 -1.18
C MET A 160 24.04 6.08 -1.25
N PHE A 161 23.54 7.32 -1.35
CA PHE A 161 24.39 8.50 -1.23
C PHE A 161 25.08 8.56 0.14
N HIS A 162 24.32 8.43 1.23
CA HIS A 162 24.86 8.48 2.59
C HIS A 162 25.77 7.29 2.91
N VAL A 163 25.44 6.08 2.43
CA VAL A 163 26.32 4.90 2.54
C VAL A 163 27.68 5.18 1.89
N LYS A 164 27.68 5.68 0.65
CA LYS A 164 28.92 6.02 -0.08
C LYS A 164 29.73 7.14 0.58
N GLN A 165 29.07 8.10 1.22
CA GLN A 165 29.80 9.14 1.99
C GLN A 165 30.44 8.54 3.25
N GLN A 166 29.73 7.67 3.98
CA GLN A 166 30.28 6.99 5.15
C GLN A 166 31.43 6.04 4.81
N GLU A 167 31.41 5.41 3.62
CA GLU A 167 32.55 4.61 3.13
C GLU A 167 33.77 5.45 2.83
N LYS A 168 33.60 6.71 2.38
CA LYS A 168 34.72 7.63 2.08
C LYS A 168 35.25 8.33 3.31
N ASP A 169 34.41 8.59 4.29
CA ASP A 169 34.73 9.33 5.50
C ASP A 169 34.06 8.63 6.69
N SER A 170 34.87 7.99 7.54
CA SER A 170 34.40 7.29 8.73
C SER A 170 33.66 8.20 9.72
N ASP A 171 33.97 9.48 9.72
CA ASP A 171 33.44 10.48 10.63
C ASP A 171 32.18 11.17 10.07
N TYR A 172 31.72 10.78 8.88
CA TYR A 172 30.53 11.35 8.24
C TYR A 172 29.26 11.25 9.11
N GLY A 173 29.15 10.20 9.92
CA GLY A 173 28.09 10.09 10.95
C GLY A 173 26.78 9.47 10.48
N TYR A 174 26.78 8.71 9.39
CA TYR A 174 25.61 7.94 8.96
C TYR A 174 25.44 6.68 9.82
N ASN A 175 24.21 6.51 10.36
CA ASN A 175 23.81 5.34 11.12
C ASN A 175 22.56 4.73 10.50
N TYR A 176 22.54 3.41 10.42
CA TYR A 176 21.40 2.63 9.94
C TYR A 176 21.10 1.46 10.90
N ALA A 177 19.83 1.28 11.24
CA ALA A 177 19.36 0.14 11.99
C ALA A 177 18.18 -0.51 11.26
N HIS A 178 18.19 -1.84 11.23
CA HIS A 178 17.12 -2.65 10.68
C HIS A 178 16.30 -3.25 11.82
N PHE A 179 14.99 -3.19 11.70
CA PHE A 179 14.04 -3.75 12.66
C PHE A 179 13.10 -4.70 11.93
N ASN A 180 12.73 -5.78 12.61
CA ASN A 180 11.74 -6.74 12.16
C ASN A 180 10.69 -6.95 13.27
N ILE A 181 9.65 -7.75 13.04
CA ILE A 181 8.58 -7.93 14.02
C ILE A 181 9.07 -8.56 15.34
N PHE A 182 10.13 -9.36 15.30
CA PHE A 182 10.69 -10.02 16.49
C PHE A 182 11.44 -9.04 17.41
N ASP A 183 11.83 -7.86 16.91
CA ASP A 183 12.42 -6.78 17.66
C ASP A 183 11.37 -5.96 18.41
N ASN A 184 10.08 -6.20 18.13
CA ASN A 184 8.98 -5.50 18.78
C ASN A 184 8.57 -6.22 20.08
N MET A 185 9.17 -5.80 21.18
CA MET A 185 8.94 -6.39 22.49
C MET A 185 7.56 -6.06 23.11
N SER A 186 6.78 -5.17 22.52
CA SER A 186 5.40 -4.88 22.95
C SER A 186 4.40 -5.93 22.48
N ILE A 187 4.76 -6.77 21.51
CA ILE A 187 3.92 -7.85 21.01
C ILE A 187 4.13 -9.09 21.87
N SER A 188 3.08 -9.58 22.51
CA SER A 188 3.16 -10.83 23.26
C SER A 188 3.43 -12.03 22.34
N ASN A 189 4.03 -13.10 22.87
CA ASN A 189 4.29 -14.33 22.12
C ASN A 189 3.01 -14.94 21.51
N GLU A 190 1.87 -14.76 22.16
CA GLU A 190 0.58 -15.24 21.66
C GLU A 190 0.08 -14.39 20.47
N GLN A 191 0.19 -13.06 20.58
CA GLN A 191 -0.12 -12.15 19.48
C GLN A 191 0.82 -12.38 18.29
N LEU A 192 2.13 -12.54 18.55
CA LEU A 192 3.11 -12.84 17.51
C LEU A 192 2.76 -14.14 16.77
N LYS A 193 2.40 -15.21 17.49
CA LYS A 193 1.95 -16.46 16.86
C LYS A 193 0.73 -16.26 15.98
N LYS A 194 -0.25 -15.47 16.41
CA LYS A 194 -1.45 -15.14 15.62
C LYS A 194 -1.08 -14.38 14.35
N VAL A 195 -0.23 -13.36 14.46
CA VAL A 195 0.27 -12.60 13.31
C VAL A 195 1.02 -13.51 12.33
N LEU A 196 1.98 -14.30 12.83
CA LEU A 196 2.76 -15.20 11.96
C LEU A 196 1.91 -16.27 11.29
N ALA A 197 0.79 -16.71 11.91
CA ALA A 197 -0.15 -17.64 11.30
C ALA A 197 -0.93 -17.04 10.12
N THR A 198 -0.89 -15.71 9.95
CA THR A 198 -1.52 -15.02 8.81
C THR A 198 -0.59 -14.84 7.61
N TYR A 199 0.66 -15.30 7.69
CA TYR A 199 1.63 -15.16 6.60
C TYR A 199 2.20 -16.50 6.14
N ASP A 200 2.23 -16.72 4.85
CA ASP A 200 3.08 -17.77 4.27
C ASP A 200 4.56 -17.33 4.38
N LYS A 201 5.38 -18.16 5.02
CA LYS A 201 6.82 -17.89 5.22
C LYS A 201 7.61 -17.75 3.91
N ASN A 202 7.11 -18.32 2.82
CA ASN A 202 7.72 -18.22 1.51
C ASN A 202 7.24 -17.00 0.71
N SER A 203 6.21 -16.31 1.22
CA SER A 203 5.64 -15.15 0.54
C SER A 203 6.56 -13.92 0.65
N ILE A 204 6.46 -13.04 -0.32
CA ILE A 204 7.08 -11.71 -0.30
C ILE A 204 6.65 -10.93 0.93
N TRP A 205 5.38 -11.06 1.33
CA TRP A 205 4.77 -10.38 2.46
C TRP A 205 5.45 -10.76 3.77
N TYR A 206 5.69 -12.06 4.02
CA TYR A 206 6.45 -12.49 5.19
C TYR A 206 7.86 -11.88 5.21
N ARG A 207 8.54 -11.90 4.06
CA ARG A 207 9.90 -11.37 3.95
C ARG A 207 9.93 -9.85 4.13
N ARG A 208 8.93 -9.11 3.64
CA ARG A 208 8.84 -7.66 3.74
C ARG A 208 8.28 -7.21 5.09
N ASP A 209 7.08 -7.68 5.46
CA ASP A 209 6.33 -7.14 6.60
C ASP A 209 6.82 -7.74 7.92
N ILE A 210 7.20 -9.03 7.91
CA ILE A 210 7.69 -9.73 9.11
C ILE A 210 9.19 -9.54 9.29
N LEU A 211 9.98 -9.74 8.22
CA LEU A 211 11.44 -9.64 8.30
C LEU A 211 11.98 -8.26 7.95
N GLY A 212 11.16 -7.33 7.49
CA GLY A 212 11.54 -5.97 7.12
C GLY A 212 12.50 -5.89 5.93
N LEU A 213 12.54 -6.92 5.07
CA LEU A 213 13.52 -6.98 3.98
C LEU A 213 13.11 -6.12 2.79
N ARG A 214 14.09 -5.45 2.20
CA ARG A 214 13.95 -4.76 0.91
C ARG A 214 14.14 -5.78 -0.18
N ILE A 215 13.05 -6.31 -0.68
CA ILE A 215 13.11 -7.34 -1.72
C ILE A 215 12.30 -6.88 -2.93
N ALA A 216 12.91 -7.06 -4.12
CA ALA A 216 12.17 -7.23 -5.36
C ALA A 216 11.83 -8.72 -5.49
N ASN A 217 10.64 -9.03 -5.91
CA ASN A 217 10.34 -10.41 -6.30
C ASN A 217 10.59 -10.54 -7.80
N ALA A 218 11.66 -11.21 -8.16
CA ALA A 218 11.74 -11.93 -9.40
C ALA A 218 10.92 -13.20 -9.22
N GLY A 219 9.57 -13.14 -9.36
CA GLY A 219 8.80 -14.35 -9.19
C GLY A 219 7.29 -14.17 -9.15
N ILE A 220 6.60 -15.30 -9.14
CA ILE A 220 5.13 -15.39 -9.09
C ILE A 220 4.61 -14.79 -7.79
N LEU A 221 3.64 -13.87 -7.89
CA LEU A 221 3.04 -13.19 -6.73
C LEU A 221 2.22 -14.13 -5.85
N PHE A 222 1.59 -15.15 -6.44
CA PHE A 222 0.68 -16.07 -5.76
C PHE A 222 1.15 -17.53 -5.88
N PRO A 223 2.28 -17.89 -5.25
CA PRO A 223 2.87 -19.22 -5.39
C PRO A 223 1.97 -20.35 -4.86
N LEU A 224 1.06 -20.06 -3.94
CA LEU A 224 0.16 -21.10 -3.40
C LEU A 224 -0.76 -21.67 -4.46
N ILE A 225 -1.42 -20.82 -5.25
CA ILE A 225 -2.30 -21.28 -6.33
C ILE A 225 -1.51 -21.78 -7.56
N ALA A 226 -0.33 -21.22 -7.78
CA ALA A 226 0.55 -21.67 -8.86
C ALA A 226 1.06 -23.11 -8.63
N ASN A 227 1.29 -23.50 -7.37
CA ASN A 227 1.78 -24.83 -7.01
C ASN A 227 0.65 -25.87 -6.89
N ASP A 228 -0.54 -25.47 -6.44
CA ASP A 228 -1.67 -26.37 -6.22
C ASP A 228 -3.01 -25.66 -6.40
N GLU A 229 -3.45 -25.52 -7.64
CA GLU A 229 -4.77 -24.92 -7.94
C GLU A 229 -5.94 -25.77 -7.45
N ASN A 230 -5.77 -27.11 -7.42
CA ASN A 230 -6.85 -28.03 -7.05
C ASN A 230 -7.35 -27.82 -5.62
N ARG A 231 -6.49 -27.35 -4.75
CA ARG A 231 -6.83 -26.99 -3.37
C ARG A 231 -7.95 -25.95 -3.30
N TYR A 232 -7.99 -25.06 -4.28
CA TYR A 232 -8.91 -23.91 -4.29
C TYR A 232 -10.16 -24.13 -5.15
N LEU A 233 -10.26 -25.29 -5.82
CA LEU A 233 -11.44 -25.60 -6.64
C LEU A 233 -12.62 -26.04 -5.78
N THR A 234 -13.81 -25.61 -6.19
CA THR A 234 -15.09 -26.03 -5.59
C THR A 234 -16.16 -26.19 -6.66
N ASP A 235 -17.16 -27.02 -6.39
CA ASP A 235 -18.37 -27.17 -7.21
C ASP A 235 -19.62 -26.55 -6.57
N LYS A 236 -19.48 -25.97 -5.37
CA LYS A 236 -20.60 -25.49 -4.57
C LYS A 236 -20.49 -24.00 -4.28
N PRO A 237 -21.39 -23.17 -4.85
CA PRO A 237 -21.51 -21.79 -4.43
C PRO A 237 -22.08 -21.71 -2.99
N GLU A 238 -21.71 -20.64 -2.27
CA GLU A 238 -22.27 -20.33 -0.97
C GLU A 238 -23.39 -19.28 -1.10
N TYR A 239 -24.05 -18.95 0.02
CA TYR A 239 -25.00 -17.85 0.05
C TYR A 239 -24.29 -16.52 0.37
N GLY A 240 -24.39 -15.53 -0.54
CA GLY A 240 -23.70 -14.26 -0.36
C GLY A 240 -24.10 -13.20 -1.37
N TYR A 241 -23.37 -12.10 -1.40
CA TYR A 241 -23.50 -11.06 -2.43
C TYR A 241 -22.84 -11.55 -3.72
N ILE A 242 -23.50 -11.34 -4.86
CA ILE A 242 -22.95 -11.68 -6.17
C ILE A 242 -22.63 -10.39 -6.92
N VAL A 243 -21.38 -10.16 -7.22
CA VAL A 243 -20.87 -8.95 -7.86
C VAL A 243 -20.04 -9.31 -9.06
N THR A 244 -20.30 -8.64 -10.17
CA THR A 244 -19.50 -8.75 -11.39
C THR A 244 -18.58 -7.54 -11.51
N GLY A 245 -17.29 -7.77 -11.63
CA GLY A 245 -16.30 -6.76 -12.03
C GLY A 245 -16.05 -6.82 -13.52
N VAL A 246 -15.83 -5.66 -14.12
CA VAL A 246 -15.58 -5.49 -15.55
C VAL A 246 -14.37 -4.60 -15.74
N ASP A 247 -13.33 -5.13 -16.37
CA ASP A 247 -12.22 -4.34 -16.87
C ASP A 247 -12.30 -4.15 -18.38
N ILE A 248 -11.93 -2.94 -18.82
CA ILE A 248 -12.13 -2.53 -20.20
C ILE A 248 -10.79 -2.48 -20.90
N GLY A 249 -10.52 -3.47 -21.72
CA GLY A 249 -9.30 -3.52 -22.51
C GLY A 249 -9.13 -2.33 -23.44
N LYS A 250 -7.92 -1.77 -23.43
CA LYS A 250 -7.47 -0.73 -24.37
C LYS A 250 -6.61 -1.38 -25.48
N ASN A 251 -5.99 -0.61 -26.31
CA ASN A 251 -5.25 -1.08 -27.49
C ASN A 251 -4.32 -2.29 -27.18
N GLY A 252 -4.74 -3.47 -27.61
CA GLY A 252 -3.95 -4.70 -27.49
C GLY A 252 -4.26 -5.55 -26.24
N SER A 253 -5.12 -5.08 -25.30
CA SER A 253 -5.58 -5.84 -24.14
C SER A 253 -6.97 -6.42 -24.35
N LYS A 254 -7.47 -7.20 -23.38
CA LYS A 254 -8.77 -7.88 -23.45
C LYS A 254 -9.81 -7.17 -22.61
N HIS A 255 -11.09 -7.29 -22.97
CA HIS A 255 -12.17 -7.01 -22.03
C HIS A 255 -12.32 -8.19 -21.08
N ALA A 256 -12.27 -7.96 -19.79
CA ALA A 256 -12.34 -8.99 -18.78
C ALA A 256 -13.59 -8.86 -17.91
N PHE A 257 -14.19 -9.99 -17.57
CA PHE A 257 -15.38 -10.10 -16.74
C PHE A 257 -15.14 -11.14 -15.66
N CYS A 258 -15.31 -10.76 -14.39
CA CYS A 258 -15.17 -11.69 -13.29
C CYS A 258 -16.33 -11.53 -12.31
N THR A 259 -17.07 -12.61 -12.04
CA THR A 259 -18.14 -12.61 -11.06
C THR A 259 -17.74 -13.35 -9.81
N THR A 260 -17.87 -12.69 -8.68
CA THR A 260 -17.51 -13.20 -7.37
C THR A 260 -18.71 -13.21 -6.45
N GLN A 261 -18.86 -14.29 -5.69
CA GLN A 261 -19.79 -14.41 -4.58
C GLN A 261 -19.06 -14.18 -3.26
N ILE A 262 -19.54 -13.22 -2.47
CA ILE A 262 -18.94 -12.84 -1.20
C ILE A 262 -19.88 -13.29 -0.09
N ALA A 263 -19.43 -14.18 0.80
CA ALA A 263 -20.22 -14.64 1.93
C ALA A 263 -20.69 -13.45 2.79
N LYS A 264 -21.93 -13.47 3.29
CA LYS A 264 -22.47 -12.39 4.15
C LYS A 264 -21.68 -12.19 5.44
N THR A 265 -20.93 -13.20 5.85
CA THR A 265 -20.03 -13.16 6.99
C THR A 265 -18.66 -12.60 6.66
N PHE A 266 -18.38 -12.32 5.38
CA PHE A 266 -17.07 -11.92 4.82
C PHE A 266 -15.94 -12.93 5.09
N ARG A 267 -16.25 -14.17 5.51
CA ARG A 267 -15.25 -15.19 5.81
C ARG A 267 -14.67 -15.89 4.60
N SER A 268 -15.43 -15.94 3.50
CA SER A 268 -15.04 -16.59 2.26
C SER A 268 -15.57 -15.82 1.05
N ILE A 269 -14.88 -16.02 -0.06
CA ILE A 269 -15.32 -15.61 -1.38
C ILE A 269 -15.21 -16.79 -2.34
N ILE A 270 -16.13 -16.85 -3.30
CA ILE A 270 -16.11 -17.85 -4.37
C ILE A 270 -16.17 -17.12 -5.71
N VAL A 271 -15.16 -17.31 -6.55
CA VAL A 271 -15.22 -16.82 -7.93
C VAL A 271 -16.11 -17.77 -8.72
N LEU A 272 -17.21 -17.25 -9.23
CA LEU A 272 -18.25 -18.03 -9.91
C LEU A 272 -17.92 -18.22 -11.39
N ARG A 273 -17.36 -17.21 -12.03
CA ARG A 273 -16.99 -17.23 -13.44
C ARG A 273 -15.98 -16.13 -13.80
N SER A 274 -15.09 -16.44 -14.70
CA SER A 274 -14.23 -15.48 -15.40
C SER A 274 -14.36 -15.67 -16.92
N ASP A 275 -14.40 -14.58 -17.66
CA ASP A 275 -14.40 -14.58 -19.12
C ASP A 275 -13.54 -13.42 -19.64
N GLU A 276 -12.90 -13.63 -20.78
CA GLU A 276 -12.15 -12.61 -21.50
C GLU A 276 -12.64 -12.52 -22.96
N VAL A 277 -12.55 -11.32 -23.54
CA VAL A 277 -12.87 -11.07 -24.95
C VAL A 277 -11.78 -10.22 -25.56
N ASP A 278 -11.14 -10.73 -26.61
CA ASP A 278 -10.11 -9.99 -27.34
C ASP A 278 -10.64 -8.69 -27.95
N CYS A 279 -9.91 -7.60 -27.74
CA CYS A 279 -10.17 -6.31 -28.41
C CYS A 279 -9.61 -6.23 -29.83
N SER A 280 -8.83 -7.22 -30.25
CA SER A 280 -8.23 -7.36 -31.58
C SER A 280 -8.96 -8.45 -32.37
N SER A 281 -10.15 -8.18 -32.91
CA SER A 281 -10.65 -9.01 -34.00
C SER A 281 -10.06 -8.52 -35.32
N GLN A 282 -9.16 -9.28 -35.85
CA GLN A 282 -8.86 -9.25 -37.27
C GLN A 282 -10.09 -9.83 -38.00
N ASP A 283 -10.91 -8.99 -38.54
CA ASP A 283 -11.76 -9.40 -39.68
C ASP A 283 -10.81 -9.43 -40.90
N ASP A 284 -10.34 -10.62 -41.25
CA ASP A 284 -9.28 -10.89 -42.23
C ASP A 284 -9.69 -10.48 -43.70
N THR A 285 -10.81 -9.77 -43.88
CA THR A 285 -11.32 -9.48 -45.20
C THR A 285 -11.17 -8.04 -45.71
N THR A 286 -10.82 -7.06 -44.84
CA THR A 286 -10.80 -5.66 -45.34
C THR A 286 -9.64 -4.76 -44.91
N GLY A 287 -8.64 -5.23 -44.16
CA GLY A 287 -7.42 -4.43 -43.91
C GLY A 287 -7.62 -3.05 -43.22
N ASN A 288 -8.80 -2.72 -42.76
CA ASN A 288 -9.13 -1.47 -42.09
C ASN A 288 -8.94 -1.60 -40.58
N LYS A 289 -8.18 -0.67 -39.97
CA LYS A 289 -8.12 -0.51 -38.50
C LYS A 289 -9.53 -0.34 -37.97
N GLU A 290 -10.00 -1.33 -37.18
CA GLU A 290 -11.35 -1.30 -36.62
C GLU A 290 -11.54 -0.07 -35.73
N GLY A 291 -12.67 0.64 -36.00
CA GLY A 291 -13.04 1.83 -35.27
C GLY A 291 -13.55 1.51 -33.86
N ILE A 292 -13.58 2.51 -32.96
CA ILE A 292 -14.10 2.48 -31.59
C ILE A 292 -15.45 1.74 -31.47
N GLY A 293 -16.32 1.84 -32.48
CA GLY A 293 -17.64 1.20 -32.51
C GLY A 293 -17.62 -0.33 -32.50
N VAL A 294 -16.60 -0.96 -33.10
CA VAL A 294 -16.49 -2.43 -33.14
C VAL A 294 -16.06 -2.96 -31.76
N LYS A 295 -15.11 -2.30 -31.13
CA LYS A 295 -14.67 -2.64 -29.77
C LYS A 295 -15.81 -2.57 -28.74
N LEU A 296 -16.63 -1.52 -28.81
CA LEU A 296 -17.82 -1.38 -27.97
C LEU A 296 -18.87 -2.48 -28.22
N LEU A 297 -19.02 -2.91 -29.49
CA LEU A 297 -19.92 -4.01 -29.81
C LEU A 297 -19.43 -5.35 -29.25
N GLN A 298 -18.12 -5.60 -29.29
CA GLN A 298 -17.51 -6.80 -28.71
C GLN A 298 -17.65 -6.80 -27.19
N LEU A 299 -17.34 -5.67 -26.54
CA LEU A 299 -17.58 -5.46 -25.10
C LEU A 299 -19.04 -5.80 -24.75
N LYS A 300 -20.03 -5.19 -25.43
CA LYS A 300 -21.45 -5.44 -25.17
C LYS A 300 -21.83 -6.91 -25.34
N LYS A 301 -21.36 -7.56 -26.41
CA LYS A 301 -21.66 -8.99 -26.66
C LYS A 301 -21.08 -9.90 -25.57
N GLY A 302 -19.80 -9.71 -25.23
CA GLY A 302 -19.13 -10.48 -24.15
C GLY A 302 -19.80 -10.26 -22.81
N PHE A 303 -20.02 -9.01 -22.46
CA PHE A 303 -20.70 -8.60 -21.24
C PHE A 303 -22.07 -9.25 -21.07
N ILE A 304 -22.96 -9.09 -22.06
CA ILE A 304 -24.31 -9.68 -22.01
C ILE A 304 -24.26 -11.21 -21.96
N LYS A 305 -23.32 -11.85 -22.66
CA LYS A 305 -23.15 -13.30 -22.61
C LYS A 305 -22.79 -13.73 -21.19
N HIS A 306 -21.83 -13.08 -20.55
CA HIS A 306 -21.39 -13.33 -19.18
C HIS A 306 -22.54 -13.12 -18.18
N ILE A 307 -23.23 -11.97 -18.22
CA ILE A 307 -24.35 -11.63 -17.33
C ILE A 307 -25.51 -12.63 -17.47
N LYS A 308 -25.91 -12.98 -18.69
CA LYS A 308 -26.98 -13.98 -18.91
C LYS A 308 -26.62 -15.35 -18.33
N TYR A 309 -25.35 -15.77 -18.45
CA TYR A 309 -24.90 -17.01 -17.85
C TYR A 309 -25.03 -16.98 -16.33
N ILE A 310 -24.56 -15.94 -15.67
CA ILE A 310 -24.63 -15.80 -14.21
C ILE A 310 -26.10 -15.78 -13.75
N LEU A 311 -26.97 -15.05 -14.44
CA LEU A 311 -28.41 -15.01 -14.13
C LEU A 311 -29.08 -16.39 -14.30
N GLN A 312 -28.70 -17.13 -15.32
CA GLN A 312 -29.21 -18.47 -15.56
C GLN A 312 -28.76 -19.46 -14.49
N MET A 313 -27.50 -19.40 -14.06
CA MET A 313 -26.94 -20.36 -13.10
C MET A 313 -27.23 -20.02 -11.65
N TYR A 314 -27.23 -18.73 -11.30
CA TYR A 314 -27.30 -18.29 -9.90
C TYR A 314 -28.53 -17.41 -9.61
N GLY A 315 -29.32 -17.07 -10.62
CA GLY A 315 -30.62 -16.39 -10.51
C GLY A 315 -30.54 -14.88 -10.24
N ARG A 316 -29.37 -14.32 -9.88
CA ARG A 316 -29.22 -12.91 -9.54
C ARG A 316 -27.79 -12.40 -9.71
N ILE A 317 -27.69 -11.08 -9.82
CA ILE A 317 -26.46 -10.30 -9.62
C ILE A 317 -26.88 -9.08 -8.80
N ASP A 318 -26.18 -8.78 -7.72
CA ASP A 318 -26.53 -7.67 -6.83
C ASP A 318 -26.04 -6.32 -7.37
N LYS A 319 -24.85 -6.29 -7.99
CA LYS A 319 -24.31 -5.13 -8.68
C LYS A 319 -23.21 -5.49 -9.69
N ILE A 320 -22.88 -4.55 -10.55
CA ILE A 320 -21.80 -4.64 -11.53
C ILE A 320 -20.85 -3.45 -11.31
N LYS A 321 -19.56 -3.73 -11.17
CA LYS A 321 -18.49 -2.74 -10.98
C LYS A 321 -17.64 -2.66 -12.24
N VAL A 322 -17.48 -1.46 -12.79
CA VAL A 322 -16.77 -1.21 -14.05
C VAL A 322 -15.60 -0.26 -13.78
N ASP A 323 -14.54 -0.34 -14.56
CA ASP A 323 -13.44 0.63 -14.48
C ASP A 323 -13.99 2.07 -14.48
N SER A 324 -13.73 2.82 -13.42
CA SER A 324 -14.26 4.17 -13.20
C SER A 324 -13.67 5.27 -14.12
N ALA A 325 -12.62 4.94 -14.89
CA ALA A 325 -11.97 5.91 -15.78
C ALA A 325 -12.84 6.33 -16.98
N GLU A 326 -13.92 5.59 -17.28
CA GLU A 326 -14.72 5.75 -18.49
C GLU A 326 -16.23 5.86 -18.18
N PRO A 327 -16.73 7.00 -17.65
CA PRO A 327 -18.14 7.15 -17.26
C PRO A 327 -19.14 6.85 -18.40
N THR A 328 -18.81 7.19 -19.64
CA THR A 328 -19.66 6.92 -20.81
C THR A 328 -19.86 5.43 -21.08
N ILE A 329 -18.89 4.60 -20.71
CA ILE A 329 -19.00 3.14 -20.85
C ILE A 329 -19.86 2.57 -19.73
N ILE A 330 -19.83 3.13 -18.53
CA ILE A 330 -20.73 2.75 -17.43
C ILE A 330 -22.18 2.93 -17.88
N ASP A 331 -22.53 4.10 -18.45
CA ASP A 331 -23.87 4.37 -18.97
C ASP A 331 -24.24 3.42 -20.13
N PHE A 332 -23.28 3.14 -21.02
CA PHE A 332 -23.48 2.20 -22.13
C PHE A 332 -23.79 0.78 -21.64
N LEU A 333 -23.07 0.29 -20.63
CA LEU A 333 -23.30 -1.03 -20.04
C LEU A 333 -24.58 -1.05 -19.21
N GLN A 334 -24.94 0.05 -18.51
CA GLN A 334 -26.22 0.16 -17.81
C GLN A 334 -27.38 0.06 -18.81
N GLN A 335 -27.29 0.72 -19.96
CA GLN A 335 -28.29 0.61 -21.02
C GLN A 335 -28.35 -0.83 -21.57
N ALA A 336 -27.21 -1.50 -21.71
CA ALA A 336 -27.20 -2.90 -22.16
C ALA A 336 -27.92 -3.86 -21.18
N ILE A 337 -27.87 -3.59 -19.89
CA ILE A 337 -28.61 -4.34 -18.85
C ILE A 337 -30.11 -4.07 -18.98
N LEU A 338 -30.51 -2.82 -19.17
CA LEU A 338 -31.91 -2.45 -19.39
C LEU A 338 -32.48 -3.07 -20.68
N ASP A 339 -31.70 -3.12 -21.76
CA ASP A 339 -32.08 -3.72 -23.05
C ASP A 339 -32.45 -5.22 -22.92
N ILE A 340 -31.88 -5.92 -21.96
CA ILE A 340 -32.23 -7.33 -21.67
C ILE A 340 -33.33 -7.49 -20.61
N GLY A 341 -33.98 -6.39 -20.22
CA GLY A 341 -35.10 -6.39 -19.26
C GLY A 341 -34.68 -6.56 -17.80
N MET A 342 -33.43 -6.28 -17.46
CA MET A 342 -32.92 -6.41 -16.09
C MET A 342 -32.66 -5.03 -15.45
N HIS A 343 -32.75 -4.98 -14.12
CA HIS A 343 -32.51 -3.79 -13.29
C HIS A 343 -31.36 -4.05 -12.30
N ILE A 344 -30.16 -4.22 -12.83
CA ILE A 344 -28.95 -4.43 -12.03
C ILE A 344 -28.14 -3.13 -12.08
N PRO A 345 -27.75 -2.54 -10.94
CA PRO A 345 -26.95 -1.32 -10.92
C PRO A 345 -25.56 -1.56 -11.51
N VAL A 346 -25.13 -0.67 -12.41
CA VAL A 346 -23.79 -0.62 -12.98
C VAL A 346 -23.09 0.62 -12.43
N GLU A 347 -22.02 0.43 -11.68
CA GLU A 347 -21.33 1.48 -10.93
C GLU A 347 -19.84 1.51 -11.27
N GLY A 348 -19.20 2.65 -11.06
CA GLY A 348 -17.74 2.75 -11.16
C GLY A 348 -17.01 2.02 -10.04
N SER A 349 -15.83 1.48 -10.36
CA SER A 349 -14.91 0.90 -9.39
C SER A 349 -14.35 1.96 -8.43
N ILE A 350 -13.93 1.57 -7.24
CA ILE A 350 -13.32 2.44 -6.22
C ILE A 350 -11.84 2.66 -6.52
N LYS A 351 -11.19 1.67 -7.18
CA LYS A 351 -9.75 1.65 -7.48
C LYS A 351 -8.87 1.77 -6.24
N ILE A 352 -9.00 0.81 -5.34
CA ILE A 352 -8.07 0.70 -4.22
C ILE A 352 -6.63 0.49 -4.73
N PRO A 353 -5.59 0.91 -3.97
CA PRO A 353 -4.19 0.73 -4.36
C PRO A 353 -3.87 -0.71 -4.75
N ILE A 354 -3.00 -0.89 -5.75
CA ILE A 354 -2.63 -2.23 -6.25
C ILE A 354 -2.02 -3.09 -5.14
N ASN A 355 -1.22 -2.51 -4.26
CA ASN A 355 -0.69 -3.19 -3.08
C ASN A 355 -1.78 -3.81 -2.21
N ASP A 356 -2.86 -3.07 -1.95
CA ASP A 356 -3.98 -3.57 -1.14
C ASP A 356 -4.69 -4.73 -1.84
N ARG A 357 -4.77 -4.69 -3.19
CA ARG A 357 -5.34 -5.76 -4.01
C ARG A 357 -4.50 -7.03 -3.92
N ILE A 358 -3.18 -6.92 -4.15
CA ILE A 358 -2.26 -8.06 -4.07
C ILE A 358 -2.27 -8.65 -2.65
N HIS A 359 -2.25 -7.80 -1.62
CA HIS A 359 -2.29 -8.23 -0.22
C HIS A 359 -3.58 -9.00 0.12
N LEU A 360 -4.73 -8.51 -0.33
CA LEU A 360 -6.01 -9.19 -0.15
C LEU A 360 -5.98 -10.62 -0.72
N PHE A 361 -5.49 -10.80 -1.96
CA PHE A 361 -5.40 -12.13 -2.57
C PHE A 361 -4.46 -13.06 -1.81
N GLY A 362 -3.29 -12.55 -1.42
CA GLY A 362 -2.34 -13.31 -0.61
C GLY A 362 -2.97 -13.82 0.68
N ILE A 363 -3.69 -12.98 1.41
CA ILE A 363 -4.39 -13.36 2.65
C ILE A 363 -5.47 -14.41 2.38
N LEU A 364 -6.32 -14.19 1.38
CA LEU A 364 -7.44 -15.07 1.08
C LEU A 364 -6.96 -16.47 0.66
N LEU A 365 -5.94 -16.55 -0.20
CA LEU A 365 -5.32 -17.82 -0.61
C LEU A 365 -4.69 -18.54 0.58
N MET A 366 -3.92 -17.84 1.39
CA MET A 366 -3.22 -18.45 2.51
C MET A 366 -4.19 -18.97 3.57
N GLN A 367 -5.28 -18.25 3.84
CA GLN A 367 -6.29 -18.64 4.83
C GLN A 367 -7.33 -19.62 4.28
N ASP A 368 -7.18 -20.06 3.03
CA ASP A 368 -8.15 -20.96 2.36
C ASP A 368 -9.57 -20.36 2.31
N ARG A 369 -9.66 -19.06 2.05
CA ARG A 369 -10.91 -18.28 2.07
C ARG A 369 -11.36 -17.83 0.69
N ILE A 370 -10.60 -18.16 -0.36
CA ILE A 370 -10.97 -17.95 -1.75
C ILE A 370 -11.06 -19.28 -2.46
N HIS A 371 -12.16 -19.49 -3.17
CA HIS A 371 -12.38 -20.69 -3.97
C HIS A 371 -12.88 -20.32 -5.36
N PHE A 372 -12.73 -21.24 -6.29
CA PHE A 372 -13.01 -21.06 -7.71
C PHE A 372 -13.94 -22.17 -8.21
N ILE A 373 -15.04 -21.81 -8.90
CA ILE A 373 -15.91 -22.80 -9.50
C ILE A 373 -15.16 -23.54 -10.62
N GLN A 374 -15.08 -24.85 -10.48
CA GLN A 374 -14.35 -25.70 -11.42
C GLN A 374 -14.85 -25.52 -12.86
N ASN A 375 -13.94 -25.41 -13.82
CA ASN A 375 -14.17 -25.19 -15.25
C ASN A 375 -14.72 -23.80 -15.67
N GLU A 376 -15.18 -22.97 -14.74
CA GLU A 376 -15.79 -21.66 -15.04
C GLU A 376 -14.84 -20.47 -14.76
N THR A 377 -13.64 -20.73 -14.21
CA THR A 377 -12.75 -19.71 -13.66
C THR A 377 -11.30 -19.87 -14.15
N LYS A 378 -11.13 -20.42 -15.34
CA LYS A 378 -9.79 -20.71 -15.89
C LYS A 378 -8.94 -19.46 -16.10
N GLU A 379 -9.55 -18.38 -16.59
CA GLU A 379 -8.87 -17.14 -16.91
C GLU A 379 -8.28 -16.49 -15.65
N ILE A 380 -9.08 -16.38 -14.57
CA ILE A 380 -8.60 -15.81 -13.31
C ILE A 380 -7.55 -16.70 -12.62
N ILE A 381 -7.71 -18.02 -12.66
CA ILE A 381 -6.71 -18.95 -12.10
C ILE A 381 -5.39 -18.78 -12.85
N LYS A 382 -5.43 -18.75 -14.19
CA LYS A 382 -4.25 -18.51 -15.03
C LYS A 382 -3.61 -17.15 -14.71
N GLY A 383 -4.41 -16.08 -14.65
CA GLY A 383 -3.91 -14.73 -14.29
C GLY A 383 -3.20 -14.72 -12.93
N LEU A 384 -3.75 -15.41 -11.91
CA LEU A 384 -3.12 -15.53 -10.59
C LEU A 384 -1.83 -16.38 -10.62
N GLN A 385 -1.78 -17.42 -11.43
CA GLN A 385 -0.60 -18.28 -11.57
C GLN A 385 0.56 -17.59 -12.30
N GLU A 386 0.25 -16.72 -13.26
CA GLU A 386 1.23 -16.03 -14.10
C GLU A 386 1.60 -14.64 -13.55
N ALA A 387 0.84 -14.10 -12.58
CA ALA A 387 1.09 -12.77 -12.02
C ALA A 387 2.49 -12.67 -11.40
N THR A 388 3.31 -11.77 -11.96
CA THR A 388 4.64 -11.45 -11.47
C THR A 388 4.70 -10.00 -11.02
N GLN A 389 5.67 -9.67 -10.17
CA GLN A 389 5.89 -8.30 -9.73
C GLN A 389 6.70 -7.52 -10.77
N ASP A 390 6.35 -6.26 -10.97
CA ASP A 390 7.16 -5.30 -11.71
C ASP A 390 8.37 -4.89 -10.86
N GLU A 391 9.55 -5.39 -11.21
CA GLU A 391 10.80 -5.13 -10.47
C GLU A 391 11.33 -3.70 -10.67
N GLU A 392 10.93 -3.04 -11.75
CA GLU A 392 11.37 -1.68 -12.07
C GLU A 392 10.44 -0.62 -11.45
N ALA A 393 9.31 -1.04 -10.90
CA ALA A 393 8.36 -0.14 -10.28
C ALA A 393 8.84 0.37 -8.91
N GLU A 394 8.59 1.64 -8.64
CA GLU A 394 8.84 2.26 -7.33
C GLU A 394 7.89 1.74 -6.24
N ASP A 395 6.68 1.37 -6.63
CA ASP A 395 5.63 0.80 -5.78
C ASP A 395 5.35 -0.65 -6.16
N ASP A 396 4.71 -1.39 -5.25
CA ASP A 396 4.29 -2.75 -5.54
C ASP A 396 3.15 -2.75 -6.55
N ARG A 397 3.41 -3.35 -7.69
CA ARG A 397 2.40 -3.65 -8.71
C ARG A 397 2.79 -4.91 -9.48
N TRP A 398 1.81 -5.53 -10.07
CA TRP A 398 2.09 -6.58 -11.04
C TRP A 398 2.67 -6.02 -12.32
N LEU A 399 3.46 -6.85 -12.99
CA LEU A 399 4.07 -6.53 -14.26
C LEU A 399 2.98 -6.46 -15.34
N ASP A 400 2.88 -5.31 -16.02
CA ASP A 400 1.95 -5.05 -17.11
C ASP A 400 2.74 -4.79 -18.40
N ASP A 401 3.34 -5.86 -18.94
CA ASP A 401 4.12 -5.83 -20.18
C ASP A 401 3.47 -6.62 -21.33
N GLY A 402 2.23 -7.07 -21.11
CA GLY A 402 1.48 -7.89 -22.06
C GLY A 402 1.85 -9.38 -22.05
N THR A 403 2.72 -9.82 -21.11
CA THR A 403 3.07 -11.24 -20.95
C THR A 403 2.13 -12.00 -20.02
N SER A 404 1.39 -11.29 -19.16
CA SER A 404 0.42 -11.86 -18.23
C SER A 404 -0.97 -11.24 -18.39
N ASP A 405 -2.02 -12.00 -18.09
CA ASP A 405 -3.42 -11.57 -18.20
C ASP A 405 -3.82 -10.75 -16.95
N ILE A 406 -3.43 -9.45 -16.93
CA ILE A 406 -3.70 -8.54 -15.81
C ILE A 406 -5.14 -8.05 -15.83
N ASP A 407 -5.75 -7.87 -17.00
CA ASP A 407 -7.11 -7.36 -17.15
C ASP A 407 -8.12 -8.19 -16.32
N ILE A 408 -7.93 -9.52 -16.26
CA ILE A 408 -8.79 -10.40 -15.45
C ILE A 408 -8.57 -10.22 -13.94
N LEU A 409 -7.36 -9.88 -13.51
CA LEU A 409 -7.06 -9.59 -12.10
C LEU A 409 -7.73 -8.27 -11.67
N ASP A 410 -7.76 -7.27 -12.56
CA ASP A 410 -8.44 -6.00 -12.30
C ASP A 410 -9.96 -6.18 -12.27
N ALA A 411 -10.54 -6.94 -13.22
CA ALA A 411 -11.96 -7.28 -13.18
C ALA A 411 -12.34 -8.03 -11.88
N PHE A 412 -11.52 -8.97 -11.42
CA PHE A 412 -11.74 -9.63 -10.14
C PHE A 412 -11.69 -8.64 -8.98
N ASN A 413 -10.68 -7.77 -8.93
CA ASN A 413 -10.56 -6.76 -7.87
C ASN A 413 -11.80 -5.88 -7.78
N TYR A 414 -12.32 -5.39 -8.91
CA TYR A 414 -13.53 -4.55 -8.92
C TYR A 414 -14.74 -5.28 -8.34
N SER A 415 -14.79 -6.61 -8.45
CA SER A 415 -15.89 -7.41 -7.86
C SER A 415 -15.84 -7.49 -6.32
N VAL A 416 -14.68 -7.29 -5.68
CA VAL A 416 -14.48 -7.48 -4.23
C VAL A 416 -14.03 -6.25 -3.46
N GLU A 417 -13.50 -5.21 -4.13
CA GLU A 417 -12.83 -4.07 -3.51
C GLU A 417 -13.67 -3.30 -2.49
N GLU A 418 -15.00 -3.25 -2.66
CA GLU A 418 -15.92 -2.58 -1.74
C GLU A 418 -15.85 -3.17 -0.32
N TRP A 419 -15.52 -4.45 -0.21
CA TRP A 419 -15.41 -5.18 1.07
C TRP A 419 -13.97 -5.50 1.48
N ASN A 420 -12.98 -4.87 0.85
CA ASN A 420 -11.57 -5.12 1.16
C ASN A 420 -11.28 -5.05 2.67
N LYS A 421 -11.76 -3.99 3.34
CA LYS A 421 -11.56 -3.81 4.79
C LYS A 421 -12.18 -4.91 5.64
N GLN A 422 -13.35 -5.43 5.24
CA GLN A 422 -14.03 -6.52 5.94
C GLN A 422 -13.34 -7.86 5.68
N LEU A 423 -12.90 -8.09 4.45
CA LEU A 423 -12.23 -9.33 4.05
C LEU A 423 -10.84 -9.47 4.69
N VAL A 424 -10.10 -8.38 4.87
CA VAL A 424 -8.77 -8.39 5.48
C VAL A 424 -8.83 -8.54 7.01
N ARG A 425 -9.90 -8.08 7.69
CA ARG A 425 -9.98 -8.01 9.17
C ARG A 425 -10.39 -9.30 9.88
N ILE A 426 -10.76 -10.35 9.19
CA ILE A 426 -11.20 -11.63 9.77
C ILE A 426 -10.01 -12.62 9.89
#